data_1453af22117a2fb1e4d13826c5eaa0f3
#
_entry.id   1453af22117a2fb1e4d13826c5eaa0f3
#
_cell.length_a   1.000
_cell.length_b   1.000
_cell.length_c   1.000
_cell.angle_alpha   90.00
_cell.angle_beta   90.00
_cell.angle_gamma   90.00
#
_symmetry.space_group_name_H-M   'P 1'
#
loop_
_entity.id
_entity.type
_entity.pdbx_description
1 polymer ?
#
loop_
_entity_poly.entity_id
_entity_poly.type
_entity_poly.pdbx_seq_one_letter_code
_entity_poly.pdbx_strand_id
1 'polypeptide(L)'
;MELPVINHPDYVAKINDDNKFPIKKFGALAKHLLEKGIVKKFHIPKECSFETLKTSHSIEYINHIKNKTLDIKAQKKIGFPINDSVVRRSFVATGGTVLASKLALDSKLACNTAGGSHHATFDFGAGLSLIHI
;
A
#
# COMPACT_ATOMS: atom_id res chain seq x y z
N MET A 1 2.93 -0.95 -27.02
CA MET A 1 2.42 -1.61 -25.80
C MET A 1 2.27 -0.54 -24.72
N GLU A 2 1.10 -0.38 -24.14
CA GLU A 2 0.88 0.60 -23.08
C GLU A 2 1.36 0.02 -21.76
N LEU A 3 2.17 0.78 -20.99
CA LEU A 3 2.64 0.37 -19.68
C LEU A 3 1.45 0.37 -18.69
N PRO A 4 1.09 -0.76 -18.08
CA PRO A 4 0.07 -0.77 -17.02
C PRO A 4 0.54 0.00 -15.80
N VAL A 5 -0.24 0.99 -15.38
CA VAL A 5 0.03 1.76 -14.17
C VAL A 5 -1.14 1.61 -13.21
N ILE A 6 -0.82 1.20 -11.99
CA ILE A 6 -1.78 0.94 -10.92
C ILE A 6 -1.80 2.15 -9.98
N ASN A 7 -3.00 2.61 -9.64
CA ASN A 7 -3.21 3.63 -8.62
C ASN A 7 -4.57 3.43 -7.94
N HIS A 8 -4.70 3.92 -6.72
CA HIS A 8 -5.96 3.94 -5.98
C HIS A 8 -6.06 5.21 -5.13
N PRO A 9 -7.24 5.85 -5.03
CA PRO A 9 -7.42 7.05 -4.19
C PRO A 9 -7.01 6.83 -2.72
N ASP A 10 -7.24 5.65 -2.18
CA ASP A 10 -6.90 5.29 -0.79
C ASP A 10 -5.38 5.13 -0.54
N TYR A 11 -4.54 5.33 -1.56
CA TYR A 11 -3.10 5.45 -1.35
C TYR A 11 -2.74 6.70 -0.55
N VAL A 12 -3.61 7.71 -0.55
CA VAL A 12 -3.52 8.88 0.31
C VAL A 12 -4.31 8.62 1.59
N ALA A 13 -3.66 8.03 2.58
CA ALA A 13 -4.29 7.79 3.88
C ALA A 13 -4.44 9.08 4.67
N LYS A 14 -5.41 9.09 5.59
CA LYS A 14 -5.63 10.20 6.53
C LYS A 14 -4.64 10.08 7.70
N ILE A 15 -3.60 10.88 7.66
CA ILE A 15 -2.61 11.05 8.74
C ILE A 15 -2.55 12.54 9.10
N ASN A 16 -2.03 12.86 10.28
CA ASN A 16 -1.88 14.25 10.71
C ASN A 16 -0.92 15.02 9.79
N ASP A 17 -1.18 16.29 9.56
CA ASP A 17 -0.36 17.14 8.67
C ASP A 17 1.06 17.38 9.23
N ASP A 18 1.28 17.20 10.53
CA ASP A 18 2.58 17.24 11.18
C ASP A 18 3.42 15.97 10.98
N ASN A 19 2.82 14.92 10.41
CA ASN A 19 3.56 13.71 10.08
C ASN A 19 4.58 14.01 8.96
N LYS A 20 5.84 13.64 9.20
CA LYS A 20 6.94 13.88 8.25
C LYS A 20 6.80 13.11 6.92
N PHE A 21 5.98 12.07 6.87
CA PHE A 21 5.77 11.30 5.67
C PHE A 21 4.85 12.03 4.68
N PRO A 22 5.32 12.34 3.47
CA PRO A 22 4.56 13.14 2.51
C PRO A 22 3.47 12.29 1.81
N ILE A 23 2.47 11.84 2.55
CA ILE A 23 1.42 10.92 2.05
C ILE A 23 0.67 11.48 0.83
N LYS A 24 0.51 12.79 0.74
CA LYS A 24 -0.18 13.48 -0.37
C LYS A 24 0.53 13.30 -1.71
N LYS A 25 1.82 12.90 -1.71
CA LYS A 25 2.60 12.66 -2.94
C LYS A 25 1.98 11.64 -3.86
N PHE A 26 1.30 10.63 -3.32
CA PHE A 26 0.68 9.57 -4.13
C PHE A 26 -0.48 10.11 -4.98
N GLY A 27 -1.30 10.99 -4.42
CA GLY A 27 -2.35 11.68 -5.18
C GLY A 27 -1.79 12.71 -6.17
N ALA A 28 -0.76 13.47 -5.77
CA ALA A 28 -0.10 14.44 -6.64
C ALA A 28 0.56 13.75 -7.83
N LEU A 29 1.23 12.60 -7.63
CA LEU A 29 1.81 11.81 -8.70
C LEU A 29 0.74 11.33 -9.68
N ALA A 30 -0.35 10.75 -9.20
CA ALA A 30 -1.43 10.28 -10.04
C ALA A 30 -2.01 11.40 -10.91
N LYS A 31 -2.30 12.55 -10.29
CA LYS A 31 -2.77 13.74 -11.00
C LYS A 31 -1.78 14.18 -12.08
N HIS A 32 -0.50 14.29 -11.76
CA HIS A 32 0.55 14.70 -12.68
C HIS A 32 0.66 13.75 -13.89
N LEU A 33 0.60 12.43 -13.67
CA LEU A 33 0.66 11.45 -14.75
C LEU A 33 -0.51 11.57 -15.74
N LEU A 34 -1.71 11.86 -15.24
CA LEU A 34 -2.89 12.10 -16.08
C LEU A 34 -2.77 13.45 -16.84
N GLU A 35 -2.42 14.53 -16.17
CA GLU A 35 -2.28 15.87 -16.76
C GLU A 35 -1.21 15.92 -17.85
N LYS A 36 -0.13 15.17 -17.71
CA LYS A 36 0.92 15.04 -18.72
C LYS A 36 0.59 14.05 -19.84
N GLY A 37 -0.53 13.37 -19.77
CA GLY A 37 -0.91 12.35 -20.75
C GLY A 37 0.00 11.12 -20.77
N ILE A 38 0.82 10.94 -19.73
CA ILE A 38 1.70 9.76 -19.58
C ILE A 38 0.86 8.50 -19.35
N VAL A 39 -0.22 8.65 -18.58
CA VAL A 39 -1.21 7.62 -18.30
C VAL A 39 -2.57 8.12 -18.74
N LYS A 40 -3.30 7.34 -19.53
CA LYS A 40 -4.69 7.66 -19.91
C LYS A 40 -5.68 7.18 -18.87
N LYS A 41 -5.40 6.04 -18.26
CA LYS A 41 -6.27 5.38 -17.28
C LYS A 41 -5.42 4.52 -16.35
N PHE A 42 -5.74 4.55 -15.06
CA PHE A 42 -5.15 3.64 -14.07
C PHE A 42 -5.89 2.32 -13.98
N HIS A 43 -5.14 1.25 -13.70
CA HIS A 43 -5.69 0.01 -13.18
C HIS A 43 -5.95 0.17 -11.68
N ILE A 44 -7.19 -0.08 -11.27
CA ILE A 44 -7.61 0.10 -9.87
C ILE A 44 -7.51 -1.25 -9.15
N PRO A 45 -6.65 -1.39 -8.14
CA PRO A 45 -6.51 -2.63 -7.40
C PRO A 45 -7.66 -2.82 -6.40
N LYS A 46 -7.94 -4.08 -6.09
CA LYS A 46 -8.69 -4.45 -4.89
C LYS A 46 -7.76 -4.58 -3.69
N GLU A 47 -8.30 -4.63 -2.49
CA GLU A 47 -7.55 -5.03 -1.30
C GLU A 47 -6.89 -6.38 -1.52
N CYS A 48 -5.66 -6.53 -1.03
CA CYS A 48 -4.99 -7.82 -1.00
C CYS A 48 -5.82 -8.80 -0.14
N SER A 49 -6.06 -9.99 -0.68
CA SER A 49 -6.84 -10.99 0.02
C SER A 49 -6.09 -11.53 1.25
N PHE A 50 -6.84 -11.96 2.26
CA PHE A 50 -6.28 -12.63 3.43
C PHE A 50 -5.43 -13.85 3.03
N GLU A 51 -5.91 -14.64 2.05
CA GLU A 51 -5.20 -15.82 1.54
C GLU A 51 -3.83 -15.46 0.95
N THR A 52 -3.73 -14.33 0.24
CA THR A 52 -2.45 -13.85 -0.28
C THR A 52 -1.55 -13.35 0.86
N LEU A 53 -2.08 -12.55 1.78
CA LEU A 53 -1.31 -12.00 2.89
C LEU A 53 -0.71 -13.07 3.80
N LYS A 54 -1.44 -14.14 4.09
CA LYS A 54 -0.97 -15.24 4.95
C LYS A 54 0.20 -16.03 4.35
N THR A 55 0.50 -15.85 3.07
CA THR A 55 1.71 -16.46 2.47
C THR A 55 3.01 -15.78 2.93
N SER A 56 2.93 -14.54 3.40
CA SER A 56 4.08 -13.72 3.82
C SER A 56 4.01 -13.25 5.27
N HIS A 57 2.84 -13.28 5.88
CA HIS A 57 2.61 -12.79 7.25
C HIS A 57 1.87 -13.82 8.10
N SER A 58 2.11 -13.79 9.42
CA SER A 58 1.34 -14.60 10.34
C SER A 58 -0.13 -14.16 10.38
N ILE A 59 -1.01 -15.13 10.52
CA ILE A 59 -2.47 -14.88 10.62
C ILE A 59 -2.78 -13.94 11.79
N GLU A 60 -2.11 -14.14 12.91
CA GLU A 60 -2.24 -13.32 14.11
C GLU A 60 -1.88 -11.85 13.83
N TYR A 61 -0.74 -11.60 13.18
CA TYR A 61 -0.31 -10.26 12.83
C TYR A 61 -1.28 -9.56 11.86
N ILE A 62 -1.75 -10.26 10.83
CA ILE A 62 -2.75 -9.71 9.90
C ILE A 62 -4.02 -9.30 10.65
N ASN A 63 -4.50 -10.14 11.57
CA ASN A 63 -5.67 -9.84 12.38
C ASN A 63 -5.45 -8.65 13.31
N HIS A 64 -4.27 -8.52 13.93
CA HIS A 64 -3.91 -7.36 14.74
C HIS A 64 -3.93 -6.06 13.93
N ILE A 65 -3.41 -6.06 12.71
CA ILE A 65 -3.48 -4.90 11.82
C ILE A 65 -4.94 -4.57 11.47
N LYS A 66 -5.70 -5.56 11.00
CA LYS A 66 -7.08 -5.39 10.56
C LYS A 66 -7.98 -4.86 11.69
N ASN A 67 -7.81 -5.37 12.89
CA ASN A 67 -8.62 -5.02 14.06
C ASN A 67 -8.03 -3.84 14.85
N LYS A 68 -6.87 -3.31 14.45
CA LYS A 68 -6.16 -2.21 15.14
C LYS A 68 -5.84 -2.54 16.61
N THR A 69 -5.42 -3.79 16.85
CA THR A 69 -5.13 -4.31 18.21
C THR A 69 -3.64 -4.51 18.49
N LEU A 70 -2.77 -3.89 17.68
CA LEU A 70 -1.34 -3.86 17.96
C LEU A 70 -1.07 -3.08 19.24
N ASP A 71 -0.12 -3.56 20.04
CA ASP A 71 0.34 -2.85 21.23
C ASP A 71 1.06 -1.54 20.87
N ILE A 72 1.23 -0.67 21.87
CA ILE A 72 1.83 0.66 21.69
C ILE A 72 3.28 0.56 21.19
N LYS A 73 4.04 -0.45 21.61
CA LYS A 73 5.42 -0.66 21.18
C LYS A 73 5.49 -1.01 19.71
N ALA A 74 4.63 -1.90 19.23
CA ALA A 74 4.52 -2.24 17.81
C ALA A 74 4.08 -1.05 16.96
N GLN A 75 3.09 -0.26 17.44
CA GLN A 75 2.64 0.94 16.74
C GLN A 75 3.76 1.99 16.61
N LYS A 76 4.53 2.22 17.68
CA LYS A 76 5.69 3.12 17.65
C LYS A 76 6.77 2.66 16.68
N LYS A 77 7.00 1.35 16.57
CA LYS A 77 7.95 0.77 15.62
C LYS A 77 7.52 1.00 14.17
N ILE A 78 6.23 0.91 13.90
CA ILE A 78 5.65 1.23 12.59
C ILE A 78 5.79 2.73 12.28
N GLY A 79 5.47 3.61 13.22
CA GLY A 79 5.59 5.06 13.06
C GLY A 79 4.42 5.74 12.33
N PHE A 80 3.38 4.99 11.95
CA PHE A 80 2.11 5.52 11.48
C PHE A 80 1.01 5.37 12.54
N PRO A 81 0.03 6.29 12.59
CA PRO A 81 -1.17 6.04 13.36
C PRO A 81 -1.93 4.85 12.78
N ILE A 82 -2.36 3.92 13.64
CA ILE A 82 -3.12 2.75 13.19
C ILE A 82 -4.60 3.09 13.22
N ASN A 83 -5.06 3.75 12.17
CA ASN A 83 -6.48 4.07 11.94
C ASN A 83 -7.02 3.33 10.71
N ASP A 84 -8.35 3.40 10.49
CA ASP A 84 -9.00 2.69 9.38
C ASP A 84 -8.43 3.08 8.01
N SER A 85 -8.10 4.36 7.82
CA SER A 85 -7.55 4.86 6.56
C SER A 85 -6.16 4.30 6.26
N VAL A 86 -5.29 4.23 7.27
CA VAL A 86 -3.93 3.69 7.15
C VAL A 86 -3.98 2.17 6.96
N VAL A 87 -4.84 1.47 7.67
CA VAL A 87 -5.06 0.03 7.48
C VAL A 87 -5.57 -0.23 6.07
N ARG A 88 -6.62 0.49 5.64
CA ARG A 88 -7.17 0.38 4.28
C ARG A 88 -6.09 0.61 3.22
N ARG A 89 -5.30 1.68 3.37
CA ARG A 89 -4.18 1.97 2.46
C ARG A 89 -3.22 0.79 2.34
N SER A 90 -2.83 0.17 3.46
CA SER A 90 -1.87 -0.93 3.44
C SER A 90 -2.39 -2.13 2.66
N PHE A 91 -3.65 -2.52 2.85
CA PHE A 91 -4.26 -3.63 2.12
C PHE A 91 -4.41 -3.33 0.61
N VAL A 92 -4.80 -2.10 0.26
CA VAL A 92 -4.98 -1.70 -1.15
C VAL A 92 -3.63 -1.54 -1.84
N ALA A 93 -2.61 -0.98 -1.17
CA ALA A 93 -1.26 -0.83 -1.74
C ALA A 93 -0.61 -2.19 -2.02
N THR A 94 -0.76 -3.15 -1.11
CA THR A 94 -0.32 -4.53 -1.31
C THR A 94 -1.09 -5.19 -2.46
N GLY A 95 -2.40 -4.99 -2.52
CA GLY A 95 -3.23 -5.43 -3.66
C GLY A 95 -2.77 -4.84 -4.99
N GLY A 96 -2.31 -3.58 -4.96
CA GLY A 96 -1.72 -2.91 -6.13
C GLY A 96 -0.42 -3.59 -6.60
N THR A 97 0.43 -4.00 -5.68
CA THR A 97 1.66 -4.74 -6.01
C THR A 97 1.33 -6.12 -6.61
N VAL A 98 0.36 -6.82 -6.04
CA VAL A 98 -0.11 -8.11 -6.59
C VAL A 98 -0.70 -7.93 -7.98
N LEU A 99 -1.51 -6.89 -8.20
CA LEU A 99 -2.07 -6.59 -9.53
C LEU A 99 -0.96 -6.23 -10.53
N ALA A 100 0.00 -5.39 -10.14
CA ALA A 100 1.14 -5.03 -10.98
C ALA A 100 1.93 -6.27 -11.41
N SER A 101 2.22 -7.18 -10.47
CA SER A 101 2.92 -8.43 -10.75
C SER A 101 2.17 -9.30 -11.77
N LYS A 102 0.84 -9.42 -11.62
CA LYS A 102 0.00 -10.16 -12.57
C LYS A 102 0.00 -9.55 -13.95
N LEU A 103 -0.16 -8.23 -14.06
CA LEU A 103 -0.16 -7.53 -15.35
C LEU A 103 1.22 -7.60 -16.03
N ALA A 104 2.30 -7.58 -15.25
CA ALA A 104 3.65 -7.69 -15.78
C ALA A 104 3.97 -9.06 -16.40
N LEU A 105 3.24 -10.12 -16.06
CA LEU A 105 3.40 -11.43 -16.73
C LEU A 105 3.10 -11.34 -18.24
N ASP A 106 2.13 -10.53 -18.61
CA ASP A 106 1.75 -10.33 -20.02
C ASP A 106 2.48 -9.13 -20.64
N SER A 107 2.49 -7.99 -19.97
CA SER A 107 3.07 -6.74 -20.48
C SER A 107 4.58 -6.61 -20.29
N LYS A 108 5.23 -7.53 -19.57
CA LYS A 108 6.65 -7.54 -19.16
C LYS A 108 7.01 -6.49 -18.12
N LEU A 109 6.30 -5.38 -18.08
CA LEU A 109 6.48 -4.29 -17.12
C LEU A 109 5.13 -3.81 -16.61
N ALA A 110 5.07 -3.39 -15.36
CA ALA A 110 3.94 -2.67 -14.77
C ALA A 110 4.46 -1.76 -13.65
N CYS A 111 3.73 -0.70 -13.36
CA CYS A 111 4.06 0.23 -12.28
C CYS A 111 2.93 0.31 -11.26
N ASN A 112 3.26 0.32 -9.97
CA ASN A 112 2.35 0.68 -8.90
C ASN A 112 2.80 2.02 -8.30
N THR A 113 1.91 3.01 -8.26
CA THR A 113 2.24 4.35 -7.75
C THR A 113 2.42 4.39 -6.23
N ALA A 114 2.02 3.35 -5.50
CA ALA A 114 2.29 3.18 -4.09
C ALA A 114 2.96 1.84 -3.83
N GLY A 115 4.22 1.89 -3.47
CA GLY A 115 4.98 0.74 -2.97
C GLY A 115 4.95 0.64 -1.45
N GLY A 116 5.66 -0.34 -0.91
CA GLY A 116 5.98 -0.43 0.52
C GLY A 116 6.91 0.69 0.96
N SER A 117 6.83 1.06 2.24
CA SER A 117 7.65 2.16 2.76
C SER A 117 9.02 1.68 3.21
N HIS A 118 9.11 0.66 4.09
CA HIS A 118 10.36 0.08 4.55
C HIS A 118 10.24 -1.42 4.83
N HIS A 119 9.95 -1.80 6.07
CA HIS A 119 10.05 -3.18 6.50
C HIS A 119 8.69 -3.73 6.96
N ALA A 120 8.21 -4.74 6.26
CA ALA A 120 7.14 -5.61 6.73
C ALA A 120 7.70 -7.04 6.80
N THR A 121 7.75 -7.58 8.01
CA THR A 121 8.23 -8.94 8.25
C THR A 121 7.07 -9.89 8.49
N PHE A 122 7.36 -11.16 8.77
CA PHE A 122 6.33 -12.17 9.00
C PHE A 122 5.31 -11.78 10.08
N ASP A 123 5.77 -11.17 11.18
CA ASP A 123 4.97 -10.89 12.37
C ASP A 123 5.08 -9.46 12.92
N PHE A 124 5.77 -8.57 12.23
CA PHE A 124 5.83 -7.15 12.60
C PHE A 124 6.08 -6.22 11.41
N GLY A 125 5.78 -4.93 11.61
CA GLY A 125 6.11 -3.84 10.69
C GLY A 125 7.03 -2.81 11.34
N ALA A 126 7.77 -2.07 10.51
CA ALA A 126 8.63 -0.99 10.95
C ALA A 126 8.86 0.04 9.83
N GLY A 127 9.33 1.24 10.18
CA GLY A 127 9.72 2.24 9.20
C GLY A 127 8.58 2.64 8.27
N LEU A 128 7.40 2.94 8.81
CA LEU A 128 6.20 3.37 8.07
C LEU A 128 5.56 2.25 7.22
N SER A 129 5.87 1.00 7.48
CA SER A 129 5.25 -0.15 6.82
C SER A 129 4.47 -1.02 7.79
N LEU A 130 3.23 -1.37 7.43
CA LEU A 130 2.38 -2.30 8.19
C LEU A 130 2.50 -3.71 7.61
N ILE A 131 2.00 -3.84 6.39
CA ILE A 131 2.02 -5.07 5.61
C ILE A 131 2.46 -4.71 4.20
N HIS A 132 3.36 -5.50 3.66
CA HIS A 132 3.75 -5.43 2.27
C HIS A 132 4.51 -6.69 1.88
N ILE A 133 4.54 -6.95 0.61
CA ILE A 133 5.31 -8.06 0.04
C ILE A 133 6.68 -7.56 -0.39
#